data_74ce94c1b8e769284a58214f046fb7fd
#
_entry.id   74ce94c1b8e769284a58214f046fb7fd
#
_cell.length_a   1.000
_cell.length_b   1.000
_cell.length_c   1.000
_cell.angle_alpha   90.00
_cell.angle_beta   90.00
_cell.angle_gamma   90.00
#
_symmetry.space_group_name_H-M   'P 1'
#
loop_
_entity.id
_entity.type
_entity.pdbx_description
1 polymer ?
#
loop_
_entity_poly.entity_id
_entity_poly.type
_entity_poly.pdbx_seq_one_letter_code
_entity_poly.pdbx_strand_id
1 'polypeptide(L)'
;VRLLISGSGPRIREILALATALDVPVDRVSKTELDRLAPGNRGIVLETDESSEGEEPDLDTFILDPPEKSLVLVLDHIEDPQNLGAILRSADVFAADLIIAPRRRSAPLTDAAVKASAGAAAYSPLVFVPNLPEALRKLKKADFWLYAADMGGENLPDADISARSAIVLGNEGAGVSRLLRDECDFALSIPMAGHVDSLNVSAAAAVLMYEFRRRWPAR
;
A
#
# COMPACT_ATOMS: atom_id res chain seq x y z
N VAL A 1 -14.69 -18.66 -7.17
CA VAL A 1 -15.27 -17.46 -6.54
C VAL A 1 -16.77 -17.65 -6.36
N ARG A 2 -17.33 -17.29 -5.18
CA ARG A 2 -18.77 -17.43 -4.86
C ARG A 2 -19.23 -16.27 -3.96
N LEU A 3 -20.41 -15.71 -4.23
CA LEU A 3 -21.02 -14.64 -3.46
C LEU A 3 -22.10 -15.18 -2.52
N LEU A 4 -21.95 -14.96 -1.22
CA LEU A 4 -22.94 -15.32 -0.20
C LEU A 4 -23.67 -14.06 0.28
N ILE A 5 -25.02 -14.13 0.33
CA ILE A 5 -25.85 -12.99 0.75
C ILE A 5 -26.91 -13.41 1.75
N SER A 6 -27.20 -12.54 2.75
CA SER A 6 -28.28 -12.75 3.73
C SER A 6 -29.32 -11.63 3.77
N GLY A 7 -29.14 -10.59 2.99
CA GLY A 7 -29.95 -9.41 3.05
C GLY A 7 -30.56 -8.98 1.71
N SER A 8 -31.27 -7.87 1.74
CA SER A 8 -31.80 -7.17 0.56
C SER A 8 -31.64 -5.66 0.80
N GLY A 9 -31.21 -4.91 -0.20
CA GLY A 9 -31.06 -3.47 -0.12
C GLY A 9 -30.56 -2.92 -1.45
N PRO A 10 -30.54 -1.58 -1.63
CA PRO A 10 -30.10 -0.99 -2.90
C PRO A 10 -28.68 -1.44 -3.28
N ARG A 11 -27.75 -1.40 -2.32
CA ARG A 11 -26.34 -1.77 -2.55
C ARG A 11 -26.16 -3.28 -2.83
N ILE A 12 -26.96 -4.14 -2.19
CA ILE A 12 -26.93 -5.58 -2.48
C ILE A 12 -27.45 -5.84 -3.90
N ARG A 13 -28.45 -5.08 -4.39
CA ARG A 13 -28.94 -5.19 -5.76
C ARG A 13 -27.89 -4.79 -6.79
N GLU A 14 -27.12 -3.75 -6.55
CA GLU A 14 -25.99 -3.34 -7.40
C GLU A 14 -24.94 -4.44 -7.47
N ILE A 15 -24.56 -5.02 -6.32
CA ILE A 15 -23.58 -6.12 -6.26
C ILE A 15 -24.10 -7.36 -6.96
N LEU A 16 -25.37 -7.70 -6.81
CA LEU A 16 -26.00 -8.82 -7.51
C LEU A 16 -26.01 -8.62 -9.04
N ALA A 17 -26.25 -7.41 -9.49
CA ALA A 17 -26.17 -7.07 -10.92
C ALA A 17 -24.74 -7.27 -11.48
N LEU A 18 -23.73 -6.85 -10.71
CA LEU A 18 -22.32 -7.08 -11.06
C LEU A 18 -21.95 -8.57 -11.02
N ALA A 19 -22.38 -9.30 -9.99
CA ALA A 19 -22.16 -10.75 -9.91
C ALA A 19 -22.76 -11.49 -11.12
N THR A 20 -23.97 -11.10 -11.52
CA THR A 20 -24.62 -11.65 -12.72
C THR A 20 -23.85 -11.31 -13.99
N ALA A 21 -23.37 -10.06 -14.13
CA ALA A 21 -22.61 -9.63 -15.30
C ALA A 21 -21.24 -10.32 -15.42
N LEU A 22 -20.67 -10.75 -14.28
CA LEU A 22 -19.37 -11.42 -14.19
C LEU A 22 -19.50 -12.94 -14.05
N ASP A 23 -20.70 -13.49 -14.18
CA ASP A 23 -21.00 -14.93 -14.02
C ASP A 23 -20.54 -15.52 -12.66
N VAL A 24 -20.59 -14.71 -11.59
CA VAL A 24 -20.24 -15.14 -10.24
C VAL A 24 -21.46 -15.83 -9.59
N PRO A 25 -21.34 -17.10 -9.15
CA PRO A 25 -22.39 -17.82 -8.45
C PRO A 25 -22.82 -17.07 -7.18
N VAL A 26 -24.15 -16.99 -6.95
CA VAL A 26 -24.72 -16.31 -5.79
C VAL A 26 -25.57 -17.26 -4.97
N ASP A 27 -25.21 -17.45 -3.71
CA ASP A 27 -25.98 -18.25 -2.76
C ASP A 27 -26.64 -17.35 -1.70
N ARG A 28 -27.91 -17.64 -1.40
CA ARG A 28 -28.62 -17.00 -0.28
C ARG A 28 -28.47 -17.86 0.97
N VAL A 29 -27.89 -17.28 2.00
CA VAL A 29 -27.63 -17.94 3.29
C VAL A 29 -28.27 -17.15 4.44
N SER A 30 -28.37 -17.78 5.61
CA SER A 30 -28.86 -17.09 6.80
C SER A 30 -27.85 -16.07 7.32
N LYS A 31 -28.35 -15.03 8.01
CA LYS A 31 -27.47 -14.06 8.67
C LYS A 31 -26.51 -14.73 9.66
N THR A 32 -27.01 -15.73 10.39
CA THR A 32 -26.20 -16.48 11.36
C THR A 32 -25.05 -17.23 10.70
N GLU A 33 -25.26 -17.74 9.51
CA GLU A 33 -24.23 -18.43 8.74
C GLU A 33 -23.18 -17.43 8.21
N LEU A 34 -23.59 -16.29 7.69
CA LEU A 34 -22.66 -15.22 7.29
C LEU A 34 -21.84 -14.68 8.48
N ASP A 35 -22.47 -14.45 9.65
CA ASP A 35 -21.82 -13.98 10.86
C ASP A 35 -20.79 -14.98 11.40
N ARG A 36 -21.00 -16.29 11.12
CA ARG A 36 -20.06 -17.36 11.47
C ARG A 36 -18.85 -17.40 10.50
N LEU A 37 -19.08 -17.18 9.20
CA LEU A 37 -18.03 -17.15 8.17
C LEU A 37 -17.20 -15.87 8.25
N ALA A 38 -17.83 -14.72 8.37
CA ALA A 38 -17.17 -13.43 8.40
C ALA A 38 -17.85 -12.50 9.45
N PRO A 39 -17.36 -12.49 10.70
CA PRO A 39 -17.89 -11.60 11.74
C PRO A 39 -17.79 -10.14 11.30
N GLY A 40 -18.90 -9.39 11.44
CA GLY A 40 -18.97 -7.98 11.05
C GLY A 40 -19.24 -7.75 9.55
N ASN A 41 -19.63 -8.79 8.81
CA ASN A 41 -20.17 -8.66 7.47
C ASN A 41 -21.39 -7.73 7.45
N ARG A 42 -21.69 -7.12 6.31
CA ARG A 42 -22.87 -6.26 6.12
C ARG A 42 -23.99 -6.97 5.33
N GLY A 43 -24.14 -8.26 5.55
CA GLY A 43 -25.10 -9.12 4.86
C GLY A 43 -24.61 -9.65 3.52
N ILE A 44 -23.29 -9.60 3.28
CA ILE A 44 -22.64 -10.05 2.07
C ILE A 44 -21.22 -10.53 2.36
N VAL A 45 -20.83 -11.65 1.77
CA VAL A 45 -19.47 -12.23 1.82
C VAL A 45 -19.11 -12.77 0.44
N LEU A 46 -17.93 -12.44 -0.04
CA LEU A 46 -17.36 -13.01 -1.26
C LEU A 46 -16.32 -14.07 -0.84
N GLU A 47 -16.57 -15.33 -1.21
CA GLU A 47 -15.56 -16.38 -1.12
C GLU A 47 -14.75 -16.40 -2.41
N THR A 48 -13.44 -16.33 -2.29
CA THR A 48 -12.50 -16.45 -3.40
C THR A 48 -11.66 -17.69 -3.23
N ASP A 49 -11.30 -18.35 -4.31
CA ASP A 49 -10.32 -19.43 -4.28
C ASP A 49 -8.92 -18.80 -4.18
N GLU A 50 -8.01 -19.41 -3.41
CA GLU A 50 -6.62 -18.93 -3.31
C GLU A 50 -5.90 -18.93 -4.66
N SER A 51 -6.40 -19.68 -5.63
CA SER A 51 -5.88 -19.76 -7.01
C SER A 51 -6.31 -18.61 -7.94
N SER A 52 -7.22 -17.74 -7.50
CA SER A 52 -7.67 -16.56 -8.28
C SER A 52 -6.83 -15.30 -8.02
N GLU A 53 -5.73 -15.43 -7.30
CA GLU A 53 -4.72 -14.40 -7.22
C GLU A 53 -4.13 -14.22 -8.62
N GLY A 54 -4.33 -13.04 -9.23
CA GLY A 54 -3.53 -12.61 -10.38
C GLY A 54 -2.05 -12.77 -10.05
N GLU A 55 -1.18 -12.75 -11.03
CA GLU A 55 0.27 -12.84 -10.76
C GLU A 55 0.62 -11.93 -9.59
N GLU A 56 1.07 -12.54 -8.47
CA GLU A 56 1.50 -11.75 -7.31
C GLU A 56 2.52 -10.71 -7.78
N PRO A 57 2.36 -9.44 -7.42
CA PRO A 57 3.34 -8.44 -7.79
C PRO A 57 4.72 -8.90 -7.30
N ASP A 58 5.71 -8.86 -8.16
CA ASP A 58 7.07 -9.29 -7.89
C ASP A 58 8.08 -8.18 -8.21
N LEU A 59 9.00 -7.93 -7.28
CA LEU A 59 10.01 -6.90 -7.45
C LEU A 59 10.92 -7.17 -8.65
N ASP A 60 11.34 -8.42 -8.85
CA ASP A 60 12.28 -8.76 -9.91
C ASP A 60 11.64 -8.61 -11.30
N THR A 61 10.37 -8.93 -11.43
CA THR A 61 9.58 -8.67 -12.64
C THR A 61 9.36 -7.18 -12.86
N PHE A 62 8.99 -6.43 -11.81
CA PHE A 62 8.75 -4.99 -11.89
C PHE A 62 9.96 -4.19 -12.37
N ILE A 63 11.16 -4.51 -11.88
CA ILE A 63 12.40 -3.79 -12.24
C ILE A 63 12.93 -4.07 -13.65
N LEU A 64 12.38 -5.07 -14.36
CA LEU A 64 12.79 -5.35 -15.75
C LEU A 64 12.29 -4.28 -16.72
N ASP A 65 11.11 -3.74 -16.51
CA ASP A 65 10.52 -2.69 -17.34
C ASP A 65 9.66 -1.73 -16.50
N PRO A 66 10.27 -0.95 -15.57
CA PRO A 66 9.55 -0.02 -14.74
C PRO A 66 9.06 1.18 -15.56
N PRO A 67 7.88 1.75 -15.24
CA PRO A 67 7.39 2.96 -15.89
C PRO A 67 8.41 4.11 -15.86
N GLU A 68 8.39 4.96 -16.88
CA GLU A 68 9.27 6.14 -16.96
C GLU A 68 9.07 7.08 -15.75
N LYS A 69 7.81 7.25 -15.31
CA LYS A 69 7.43 7.97 -14.11
C LYS A 69 6.92 6.98 -13.10
N SER A 70 7.76 6.53 -12.20
CA SER A 70 7.46 5.44 -11.28
C SER A 70 7.69 5.82 -9.83
N LEU A 71 6.69 5.53 -9.01
CA LEU A 71 6.69 5.73 -7.57
C LEU A 71 6.66 4.39 -6.85
N VAL A 72 7.74 4.08 -6.14
CA VAL A 72 7.84 2.91 -5.26
C VAL A 72 7.82 3.37 -3.79
N LEU A 73 7.09 2.66 -2.95
CA LEU A 73 7.16 2.84 -1.50
C LEU A 73 7.92 1.67 -0.88
N VAL A 74 8.79 1.95 0.07
CA VAL A 74 9.50 0.93 0.85
C VAL A 74 9.17 1.14 2.33
N LEU A 75 8.55 0.16 2.95
CA LEU A 75 8.03 0.24 4.31
C LEU A 75 9.01 -0.44 5.27
N ASP A 76 9.74 0.34 6.06
CA ASP A 76 10.72 -0.16 7.02
C ASP A 76 10.05 -0.38 8.38
N HIS A 77 9.68 -1.64 8.68
CA HIS A 77 9.13 -2.03 9.98
C HIS A 77 7.83 -1.28 10.36
N ILE A 78 6.91 -1.13 9.41
CA ILE A 78 5.55 -0.65 9.71
C ILE A 78 4.77 -1.83 10.28
N GLU A 79 4.59 -1.87 11.61
CA GLU A 79 4.02 -3.01 12.33
C GLU A 79 2.53 -2.84 12.64
N ASP A 80 1.99 -1.61 12.59
CA ASP A 80 0.56 -1.36 12.82
C ASP A 80 -0.27 -1.61 11.56
N PRO A 81 -1.24 -2.55 11.59
CA PRO A 81 -2.14 -2.82 10.47
C PRO A 81 -2.99 -1.60 10.05
N GLN A 82 -3.29 -0.67 10.97
CA GLN A 82 -4.03 0.54 10.63
C GLN A 82 -3.18 1.46 9.76
N ASN A 83 -1.89 1.62 10.09
CA ASN A 83 -0.97 2.40 9.29
C ASN A 83 -0.72 1.75 7.93
N LEU A 84 -0.51 0.43 7.87
CA LEU A 84 -0.39 -0.28 6.61
C LEU A 84 -1.63 -0.03 5.73
N GLY A 85 -2.84 -0.24 6.27
CA GLY A 85 -4.07 -0.03 5.51
C GLY A 85 -4.24 1.41 5.01
N ALA A 86 -3.91 2.41 5.84
CA ALA A 86 -3.97 3.81 5.45
C ALA A 86 -2.92 4.17 4.38
N ILE A 87 -1.72 3.57 4.44
CA ILE A 87 -0.69 3.71 3.41
C ILE A 87 -1.17 3.09 2.09
N LEU A 88 -1.71 1.87 2.11
CA LEU A 88 -2.26 1.21 0.92
C LEU A 88 -3.36 2.05 0.26
N ARG A 89 -4.25 2.64 1.07
CA ARG A 89 -5.28 3.54 0.56
C ARG A 89 -4.70 4.77 -0.14
N SER A 90 -3.69 5.39 0.45
CA SER A 90 -3.03 6.54 -0.14
C SER A 90 -2.23 6.15 -1.39
N ALA A 91 -1.59 4.98 -1.37
CA ALA A 91 -0.85 4.43 -2.48
C ALA A 91 -1.74 4.19 -3.72
N ASP A 92 -2.95 3.67 -3.52
CA ASP A 92 -3.94 3.52 -4.59
C ASP A 92 -4.38 4.89 -5.13
N VAL A 93 -4.74 5.85 -4.25
CA VAL A 93 -5.15 7.21 -4.65
C VAL A 93 -4.07 7.92 -5.47
N PHE A 94 -2.80 7.75 -5.09
CA PHE A 94 -1.65 8.38 -5.77
C PHE A 94 -1.00 7.45 -6.80
N ALA A 95 -1.62 6.33 -7.12
CA ALA A 95 -1.17 5.36 -8.12
C ALA A 95 0.31 4.96 -7.92
N ALA A 96 0.69 4.56 -6.70
CA ALA A 96 2.01 3.98 -6.46
C ALA A 96 2.16 2.69 -7.28
N ASP A 97 3.31 2.55 -7.94
CA ASP A 97 3.53 1.46 -8.89
C ASP A 97 3.98 0.17 -8.19
N LEU A 98 4.59 0.28 -6.99
CA LEU A 98 4.96 -0.86 -6.16
C LEU A 98 5.07 -0.43 -4.69
N ILE A 99 4.72 -1.35 -3.78
CA ILE A 99 4.89 -1.19 -2.34
C ILE A 99 5.68 -2.38 -1.83
N ILE A 100 6.82 -2.13 -1.18
CA ILE A 100 7.73 -3.16 -0.69
C ILE A 100 7.72 -3.14 0.83
N ALA A 101 7.45 -4.29 1.46
CA ALA A 101 7.54 -4.47 2.91
C ALA A 101 8.41 -5.69 3.25
N PRO A 102 9.04 -5.75 4.42
CA PRO A 102 9.79 -6.93 4.82
C PRO A 102 8.83 -8.06 5.24
N ARG A 103 9.21 -9.32 4.97
CA ARG A 103 8.42 -10.50 5.42
C ARG A 103 8.36 -10.65 6.95
N ARG A 104 9.28 -10.03 7.67
CA ARG A 104 9.35 -10.08 9.14
C ARG A 104 9.32 -8.66 9.69
N ARG A 105 8.71 -8.50 10.88
CA ARG A 105 8.57 -7.20 11.57
C ARG A 105 7.85 -6.17 10.68
N SER A 106 6.78 -6.60 10.03
CA SER A 106 5.84 -5.74 9.33
C SER A 106 4.42 -6.20 9.62
N ALA A 107 3.48 -5.29 9.52
CA ALA A 107 2.08 -5.62 9.64
C ALA A 107 1.69 -6.64 8.55
N PRO A 108 1.08 -7.77 8.91
CA PRO A 108 0.44 -8.62 7.92
C PRO A 108 -0.80 -7.93 7.34
N LEU A 109 -1.20 -8.35 6.15
CA LEU A 109 -2.44 -7.89 5.53
C LEU A 109 -3.65 -8.55 6.21
N THR A 110 -3.96 -8.09 7.44
CA THR A 110 -5.08 -8.57 8.25
C THR A 110 -6.39 -7.93 7.83
N ASP A 111 -7.53 -8.46 8.31
CA ASP A 111 -8.85 -7.83 8.16
C ASP A 111 -8.87 -6.37 8.62
N ALA A 112 -8.07 -6.04 9.64
CA ALA A 112 -7.93 -4.66 10.14
C ALA A 112 -7.24 -3.76 9.11
N ALA A 113 -6.15 -4.23 8.47
CA ALA A 113 -5.46 -3.51 7.41
C ALA A 113 -6.33 -3.37 6.16
N VAL A 114 -6.99 -4.46 5.73
CA VAL A 114 -7.92 -4.46 4.59
C VAL A 114 -9.07 -3.47 4.84
N LYS A 115 -9.64 -3.45 6.04
CA LYS A 115 -10.70 -2.50 6.40
C LYS A 115 -10.21 -1.05 6.44
N ALA A 116 -9.02 -0.80 6.98
CA ALA A 116 -8.40 0.53 7.00
C ALA A 116 -8.09 1.04 5.59
N SER A 117 -7.72 0.15 4.66
CA SER A 117 -7.46 0.49 3.25
C SER A 117 -8.71 0.89 2.47
N ALA A 118 -9.92 0.73 3.03
CA ALA A 118 -11.20 1.00 2.34
C ALA A 118 -11.34 0.27 0.98
N GLY A 119 -10.72 -0.90 0.84
CA GLY A 119 -10.74 -1.72 -0.38
C GLY A 119 -9.51 -1.58 -1.26
N ALA A 120 -8.66 -0.58 -1.03
CA ALA A 120 -7.45 -0.35 -1.83
C ALA A 120 -6.44 -1.51 -1.77
N ALA A 121 -6.45 -2.30 -0.68
CA ALA A 121 -5.58 -3.48 -0.55
C ALA A 121 -5.74 -4.50 -1.68
N ALA A 122 -6.91 -4.56 -2.34
CA ALA A 122 -7.16 -5.44 -3.48
C ALA A 122 -6.50 -4.97 -4.78
N TYR A 123 -6.09 -3.71 -4.85
CA TYR A 123 -5.51 -3.08 -6.04
C TYR A 123 -4.06 -2.64 -5.83
N SER A 124 -3.62 -2.57 -4.58
CA SER A 124 -2.28 -2.10 -4.25
C SER A 124 -1.23 -3.18 -4.53
N PRO A 125 -0.21 -2.90 -5.33
CA PRO A 125 0.85 -3.86 -5.66
C PRO A 125 1.84 -4.01 -4.48
N LEU A 126 1.41 -4.71 -3.43
CA LEU A 126 2.20 -4.96 -2.22
C LEU A 126 3.01 -6.24 -2.35
N VAL A 127 4.33 -6.12 -2.19
CA VAL A 127 5.31 -7.22 -2.23
C VAL A 127 6.01 -7.37 -0.90
N PHE A 128 6.11 -8.60 -0.41
CA PHE A 128 6.91 -8.91 0.77
C PHE A 128 8.27 -9.50 0.40
N VAL A 129 9.35 -8.81 0.75
CA VAL A 129 10.73 -9.23 0.47
C VAL A 129 11.44 -9.75 1.73
N PRO A 130 12.39 -10.69 1.60
CA PRO A 130 13.16 -11.17 2.74
C PRO A 130 14.17 -10.13 3.25
N ASN A 131 14.64 -9.19 2.40
CA ASN A 131 15.75 -8.27 2.69
C ASN A 131 15.52 -6.93 2.01
N LEU A 132 15.20 -5.89 2.77
CA LEU A 132 14.98 -4.53 2.26
C LEU A 132 16.25 -3.89 1.67
N PRO A 133 17.45 -3.95 2.30
CA PRO A 133 18.68 -3.44 1.69
C PRO A 133 18.97 -4.03 0.30
N GLU A 134 18.69 -5.32 0.10
CA GLU A 134 18.85 -5.95 -1.22
C GLU A 134 17.83 -5.41 -2.21
N ALA A 135 16.58 -5.22 -1.79
CA ALA A 135 15.53 -4.62 -2.62
C ALA A 135 15.92 -3.20 -3.04
N LEU A 136 16.46 -2.38 -2.13
CA LEU A 136 16.94 -1.03 -2.44
C LEU A 136 18.07 -1.06 -3.50
N ARG A 137 19.04 -1.97 -3.35
CA ARG A 137 20.10 -2.11 -4.35
C ARG A 137 19.60 -2.56 -5.72
N LYS A 138 18.55 -3.40 -5.76
CA LYS A 138 17.89 -3.78 -7.02
C LYS A 138 17.21 -2.58 -7.67
N LEU A 139 16.49 -1.76 -6.90
CA LEU A 139 15.89 -0.53 -7.39
C LEU A 139 16.93 0.46 -7.93
N LYS A 140 18.07 0.66 -7.24
CA LYS A 140 19.18 1.49 -7.76
C LYS A 140 19.70 1.00 -9.11
N LYS A 141 19.85 -0.31 -9.29
CA LYS A 141 20.28 -0.89 -10.56
C LYS A 141 19.27 -0.71 -11.69
N ALA A 142 18.01 -0.46 -11.34
CA ALA A 142 16.90 -0.13 -12.26
C ALA A 142 16.67 1.39 -12.40
N ASP A 143 17.69 2.20 -12.06
CA ASP A 143 17.70 3.66 -12.18
C ASP A 143 16.66 4.38 -11.30
N PHE A 144 16.31 3.81 -10.13
CA PHE A 144 15.54 4.51 -9.12
C PHE A 144 16.44 5.32 -8.19
N TRP A 145 16.03 6.55 -7.92
CA TRP A 145 16.57 7.35 -6.84
C TRP A 145 15.87 7.04 -5.53
N LEU A 146 16.64 6.81 -4.47
CA LEU A 146 16.14 6.38 -3.17
C LEU A 146 16.12 7.56 -2.20
N TYR A 147 14.94 7.84 -1.63
CA TYR A 147 14.71 8.94 -0.71
C TYR A 147 14.26 8.40 0.65
N ALA A 148 15.03 8.64 1.70
CA ALA A 148 14.62 8.34 3.07
C ALA A 148 13.71 9.45 3.61
N ALA A 149 12.54 9.12 4.15
CA ALA A 149 11.74 10.07 4.91
C ALA A 149 12.37 10.30 6.28
N ASP A 150 13.00 11.45 6.47
CA ASP A 150 13.78 11.80 7.66
C ASP A 150 13.67 13.29 7.97
N MET A 151 13.43 13.64 9.23
CA MET A 151 13.28 15.05 9.67
C MET A 151 14.55 15.88 9.45
N GLY A 152 15.72 15.26 9.38
CA GLY A 152 17.00 15.92 9.10
C GLY A 152 17.33 16.05 7.61
N GLY A 153 16.40 15.65 6.72
CA GLY A 153 16.56 15.72 5.29
C GLY A 153 16.33 17.10 4.69
N GLU A 154 16.49 17.21 3.37
CA GLU A 154 16.12 18.38 2.60
C GLU A 154 14.61 18.62 2.63
N ASN A 155 14.18 19.88 2.68
CA ASN A 155 12.76 20.19 2.66
C ASN A 155 12.09 19.71 1.39
N LEU A 156 11.03 18.95 1.53
CA LEU A 156 10.29 18.33 0.42
C LEU A 156 9.90 19.32 -0.72
N PRO A 157 9.45 20.55 -0.44
CA PRO A 157 9.16 21.53 -1.50
C PRO A 157 10.37 21.94 -2.34
N ASP A 158 11.56 21.97 -1.72
CA ASP A 158 12.81 22.47 -2.33
C ASP A 158 13.63 21.35 -2.99
N ALA A 159 13.41 20.11 -2.57
CA ALA A 159 14.17 18.95 -3.03
C ALA A 159 13.94 18.65 -4.52
N ASP A 160 14.98 18.18 -5.20
CA ASP A 160 14.86 17.63 -6.55
C ASP A 160 14.41 16.15 -6.46
N ILE A 161 13.20 15.89 -6.96
CA ILE A 161 12.60 14.54 -6.95
C ILE A 161 12.59 13.98 -8.36
N SER A 162 13.27 12.86 -8.57
CA SER A 162 13.34 12.17 -9.85
C SER A 162 11.99 11.57 -10.26
N ALA A 163 11.79 11.41 -11.56
CA ALA A 163 10.61 10.73 -12.11
C ALA A 163 10.54 9.25 -11.71
N ARG A 164 11.69 8.58 -11.51
CA ARG A 164 11.78 7.24 -10.91
C ARG A 164 12.26 7.36 -9.48
N SER A 165 11.35 7.27 -8.53
CA SER A 165 11.63 7.46 -7.11
C SER A 165 11.15 6.29 -6.27
N ALA A 166 11.98 5.90 -5.30
CA ALA A 166 11.59 5.00 -4.22
C ALA A 166 11.68 5.75 -2.88
N ILE A 167 10.56 5.87 -2.18
CA ILE A 167 10.45 6.56 -0.90
C ILE A 167 10.47 5.54 0.22
N VAL A 168 11.46 5.62 1.10
CA VAL A 168 11.62 4.76 2.25
C VAL A 168 10.98 5.41 3.47
N LEU A 169 9.96 4.76 4.03
CA LEU A 169 9.21 5.19 5.20
C LEU A 169 9.59 4.32 6.39
N GLY A 170 9.99 4.92 7.47
CA GLY A 170 10.40 4.22 8.69
C GLY A 170 9.28 4.09 9.72
N ASN A 171 9.57 3.32 10.78
CA ASN A 171 8.71 3.18 11.95
C ASN A 171 8.49 4.51 12.66
N GLU A 172 7.31 4.70 13.26
CA GLU A 172 6.90 5.94 13.95
C GLU A 172 7.85 6.38 15.09
N GLY A 173 8.50 5.45 15.78
CA GLY A 173 9.39 5.76 16.89
C GLY A 173 10.85 5.94 16.47
N ALA A 174 11.36 5.05 15.62
CA ALA A 174 12.78 4.98 15.25
C ALA A 174 13.09 5.63 13.89
N GLY A 175 12.07 5.97 13.10
CA GLY A 175 12.26 6.44 11.72
C GLY A 175 12.81 5.34 10.80
N VAL A 176 13.45 5.75 9.73
CA VAL A 176 14.13 4.84 8.80
C VAL A 176 15.37 4.25 9.48
N SER A 177 15.51 2.93 9.48
CA SER A 177 16.67 2.25 10.05
C SER A 177 17.98 2.73 9.40
N ARG A 178 19.06 2.79 10.22
CA ARG A 178 20.36 3.27 9.73
C ARG A 178 20.81 2.53 8.46
N LEU A 179 20.61 1.21 8.43
CA LEU A 179 21.03 0.39 7.30
C LEU A 179 20.33 0.78 5.99
N LEU A 180 19.04 1.11 6.05
CA LEU A 180 18.31 1.56 4.86
C LEU A 180 18.62 3.01 4.52
N ARG A 181 18.84 3.85 5.52
CA ARG A 181 19.25 5.25 5.32
C ARG A 181 20.61 5.32 4.61
N ASP A 182 21.55 4.48 5.00
CA ASP A 182 22.88 4.41 4.37
C ASP A 182 22.82 3.93 2.90
N GLU A 183 21.74 3.23 2.50
CA GLU A 183 21.48 2.84 1.11
C GLU A 183 20.77 3.93 0.31
N CYS A 184 20.12 4.92 0.96
CA CYS A 184 19.41 5.99 0.27
C CYS A 184 20.36 7.04 -0.31
N ASP A 185 19.94 7.64 -1.43
CA ASP A 185 20.71 8.70 -2.09
C ASP A 185 20.48 10.06 -1.45
N PHE A 186 19.25 10.28 -0.96
CA PHE A 186 18.81 11.53 -0.32
C PHE A 186 17.94 11.26 0.90
N ALA A 187 17.79 12.26 1.74
CA ALA A 187 16.80 12.30 2.80
C ALA A 187 15.86 13.48 2.56
N LEU A 188 14.55 13.26 2.72
CA LEU A 188 13.50 14.25 2.55
C LEU A 188 12.80 14.52 3.88
N SER A 189 12.58 15.79 4.19
CA SER A 189 11.82 16.23 5.36
C SER A 189 10.54 16.96 4.93
N ILE A 190 9.45 16.69 5.66
CA ILE A 190 8.21 17.46 5.54
C ILE A 190 8.33 18.66 6.48
N PRO A 191 8.28 19.92 5.98
CA PRO A 191 8.36 21.09 6.84
C PRO A 191 7.23 21.11 7.86
N MET A 192 7.58 21.29 9.13
CA MET A 192 6.64 21.40 10.24
C MET A 192 6.70 22.75 10.90
N ALA A 193 5.54 23.36 11.14
CA ALA A 193 5.42 24.67 11.76
C ALA A 193 4.82 24.63 13.18
N GLY A 194 4.45 23.45 13.65
CA GLY A 194 3.81 23.22 14.94
C GLY A 194 4.78 22.87 16.06
N HIS A 195 4.21 22.41 17.19
CA HIS A 195 4.97 21.97 18.38
C HIS A 195 5.27 20.47 18.38
N VAL A 196 4.65 19.71 17.46
CA VAL A 196 4.84 18.26 17.34
C VAL A 196 5.91 18.01 16.28
N ASP A 197 6.88 17.18 16.60
CA ASP A 197 8.09 16.98 15.78
C ASP A 197 7.91 15.96 14.65
N SER A 198 6.79 15.23 14.61
CA SER A 198 6.59 14.19 13.60
C SER A 198 5.12 14.03 13.20
N LEU A 199 4.87 13.56 11.99
CA LEU A 199 3.58 13.07 11.52
C LEU A 199 3.47 11.55 11.76
N ASN A 200 2.24 11.08 11.92
CA ASN A 200 1.97 9.66 11.76
C ASN A 200 2.49 9.19 10.39
N VAL A 201 3.08 7.99 10.32
CA VAL A 201 3.75 7.50 9.12
C VAL A 201 2.83 7.43 7.90
N SER A 202 1.55 7.09 8.09
CA SER A 202 0.59 7.06 6.96
C SER A 202 0.25 8.46 6.44
N ALA A 203 0.23 9.47 7.33
CA ALA A 203 0.07 10.86 6.92
C ALA A 203 1.31 11.37 6.18
N ALA A 204 2.51 11.07 6.70
CA ALA A 204 3.77 11.40 6.02
C ALA A 204 3.85 10.76 4.64
N ALA A 205 3.48 9.48 4.53
CA ALA A 205 3.40 8.76 3.25
C ALA A 205 2.49 9.47 2.25
N ALA A 206 1.29 9.90 2.68
CA ALA A 206 0.35 10.60 1.80
C ALA A 206 0.90 11.93 1.28
N VAL A 207 1.57 12.71 2.15
CA VAL A 207 2.19 13.99 1.76
C VAL A 207 3.33 13.79 0.75
N LEU A 208 4.20 12.81 0.99
CA LEU A 208 5.31 12.49 0.09
C LEU A 208 4.82 12.00 -1.27
N MET A 209 3.82 11.11 -1.30
CA MET A 209 3.21 10.62 -2.55
C MET A 209 2.49 11.74 -3.31
N TYR A 210 1.75 12.62 -2.61
CA TYR A 210 1.11 13.79 -3.22
C TYR A 210 2.14 14.68 -3.90
N GLU A 211 3.25 15.00 -3.22
CA GLU A 211 4.29 15.86 -3.78
C GLU A 211 4.96 15.22 -5.00
N PHE A 212 5.23 13.92 -4.96
CA PHE A 212 5.71 13.19 -6.12
C PHE A 212 4.73 13.33 -7.31
N ARG A 213 3.44 13.04 -7.10
CA ARG A 213 2.42 13.09 -8.18
C ARG A 213 2.11 14.51 -8.65
N ARG A 214 2.28 15.51 -7.80
CA ARG A 214 2.20 16.92 -8.21
C ARG A 214 3.27 17.26 -9.24
N ARG A 215 4.47 16.72 -9.11
CA ARG A 215 5.59 16.93 -10.05
C ARG A 215 5.48 15.99 -11.26
N TRP A 216 5.09 14.76 -11.02
CA TRP A 216 5.02 13.69 -12.00
C TRP A 216 3.60 13.11 -12.07
N PRO A 217 2.64 13.79 -12.73
CA PRO A 217 1.27 13.31 -12.82
C PRO A 217 1.20 11.90 -13.41
N ALA A 218 0.31 11.06 -12.85
CA ALA A 218 0.01 9.75 -13.40
C ALA A 218 -0.57 9.90 -14.83
N ARG A 219 -0.39 8.86 -15.64
CA ARG A 219 -0.94 8.81 -16.99
C ARG A 219 -2.45 8.67 -16.97
#